data_3aee3add6582728d62b88d4a2e8dc1e9
#
_entry.id   3aee3add6582728d62b88d4a2e8dc1e9
#
_cell.length_a   1.000
_cell.length_b   1.000
_cell.length_c   1.000
_cell.angle_alpha   90.00
_cell.angle_beta   90.00
_cell.angle_gamma   90.00
#
_symmetry.space_group_name_H-M   'P 1'
#
loop_
_entity.id
_entity.type
_entity.pdbx_description
1 polymer ?
#
loop_
_entity_poly.entity_id
_entity_poly.type
_entity_poly.pdbx_seq_one_letter_code
_entity_poly.pdbx_strand_id
1 'polypeptide(L)'
;MCIRDRHASCAEMKFFARNPEGFDPLTLFTDVTCSKLRSDITEEMIKACTYPFFKNIAYYMLKDKYPADFRIADFKPYQHPDIQATINKTGTYSLLDNPTGIFVKAGETLIVMVGETHGQHLSLRVQDMDTPNADGFNNSISYSLRTGINKIVSEKKGLIYVMYHVNGNPVDYDEVKIHFASGSVNGYFDVAKHTREQWGTLLNGAVDGYFDVVGNYAHLTFPVSKLKSTSNGRDLINLFDDIVYK
;
A
#
# COMPACT_ATOMS: atom_id res chain seq x y z
N MET A 1 -1.12 12.12 -3.18
CA MET A 1 -1.38 12.58 -4.54
C MET A 1 -2.83 13.02 -4.57
N CYS A 2 -3.10 14.32 -4.69
CA CYS A 2 -4.40 14.65 -5.24
C CYS A 2 -4.45 13.95 -6.59
N ILE A 3 -5.46 13.15 -6.85
CA ILE A 3 -5.77 12.73 -8.21
C ILE A 3 -5.97 14.07 -8.94
N ARG A 4 -4.92 14.53 -9.61
CA ARG A 4 -4.93 15.78 -10.35
C ARG A 4 -5.75 15.51 -11.57
N ASP A 5 -7.05 15.65 -11.43
CA ASP A 5 -7.85 15.89 -12.60
C ASP A 5 -9.15 16.62 -12.26
N ARG A 6 -9.49 17.44 -13.14
CA ARG A 6 -10.43 18.52 -13.37
C ARG A 6 -11.83 18.46 -12.74
N HIS A 7 -12.16 17.50 -11.87
CA HIS A 7 -13.54 17.28 -11.39
C HIS A 7 -13.73 17.29 -9.87
N ALA A 8 -12.66 17.25 -9.07
CA ALA A 8 -12.74 17.58 -7.66
C ALA A 8 -11.51 18.37 -7.24
N SER A 9 -11.72 19.51 -6.61
CA SER A 9 -10.61 20.28 -6.07
C SER A 9 -9.97 19.56 -4.88
N CYS A 10 -8.68 19.83 -4.62
CA CYS A 10 -8.03 19.34 -3.39
C CYS A 10 -8.78 19.73 -2.11
N ALA A 11 -9.58 20.81 -2.17
CA ALA A 11 -10.42 21.26 -1.07
C ALA A 11 -11.61 20.32 -0.85
N GLU A 12 -12.22 19.82 -1.93
CA GLU A 12 -13.32 18.85 -1.85
C GLU A 12 -12.83 17.51 -1.33
N MET A 13 -11.67 17.06 -1.76
CA MET A 13 -11.04 15.85 -1.21
C MET A 13 -10.70 15.99 0.27
N LYS A 14 -10.20 17.16 0.70
CA LYS A 14 -9.95 17.46 2.11
C LYS A 14 -11.23 17.52 2.93
N PHE A 15 -12.29 18.10 2.37
CA PHE A 15 -13.61 18.15 3.02
C PHE A 15 -14.19 16.74 3.16
N PHE A 16 -14.07 15.95 2.10
CA PHE A 16 -14.56 14.58 2.10
C PHE A 16 -13.78 13.67 3.06
N ALA A 17 -12.45 13.84 3.14
CA ALA A 17 -11.63 13.16 4.14
C ALA A 17 -12.04 13.48 5.60
N ARG A 18 -12.88 14.52 5.82
CA ARG A 18 -13.45 14.81 7.13
C ARG A 18 -14.67 13.95 7.48
N ASN A 19 -15.44 13.48 6.49
CA ASN A 19 -16.68 12.71 6.70
C ASN A 19 -16.87 11.59 5.67
N PRO A 20 -15.96 10.60 5.59
CA PRO A 20 -16.16 9.45 4.72
C PRO A 20 -17.24 8.48 5.26
N GLU A 21 -17.67 8.65 6.49
CA GLU A 21 -18.42 7.68 7.28
C GLU A 21 -19.90 7.57 6.91
N GLY A 22 -20.44 8.52 6.15
CA GLY A 22 -21.85 8.50 5.72
C GLY A 22 -22.09 7.85 4.36
N PHE A 23 -21.06 7.35 3.69
CA PHE A 23 -21.20 6.71 2.39
C PHE A 23 -21.32 5.21 2.53
N ASP A 24 -22.34 4.65 1.88
CA ASP A 24 -22.45 3.21 1.70
C ASP A 24 -21.73 2.80 0.40
N PRO A 25 -20.55 2.15 0.47
CA PRO A 25 -19.82 1.71 -0.70
C PRO A 25 -20.63 0.84 -1.66
N LEU A 26 -21.54 0.01 -1.13
CA LEU A 26 -22.32 -0.94 -1.91
C LEU A 26 -23.36 -0.27 -2.83
N THR A 27 -23.58 1.04 -2.69
CA THR A 27 -24.42 1.82 -3.63
C THR A 27 -23.79 1.92 -5.02
N LEU A 28 -22.48 1.96 -5.12
CA LEU A 28 -21.74 2.09 -6.39
C LEU A 28 -20.75 0.95 -6.64
N PHE A 29 -20.20 0.32 -5.59
CA PHE A 29 -19.14 -0.65 -5.71
C PHE A 29 -19.57 -2.06 -5.31
N THR A 30 -18.78 -3.04 -5.70
CA THR A 30 -19.06 -4.46 -5.41
C THR A 30 -18.79 -4.84 -3.96
N ASP A 31 -17.91 -4.08 -3.29
CA ASP A 31 -17.45 -4.35 -1.92
C ASP A 31 -17.07 -3.06 -1.17
N VAL A 32 -16.80 -3.19 0.10
CA VAL A 32 -16.44 -2.08 1.01
C VAL A 32 -15.08 -1.45 0.70
N THR A 33 -14.25 -2.10 -0.13
CA THR A 33 -12.96 -1.53 -0.54
C THR A 33 -13.09 -0.54 -1.71
N CYS A 34 -14.27 -0.44 -2.31
CA CYS A 34 -14.49 0.36 -3.52
C CYS A 34 -13.49 0.00 -4.64
N SER A 35 -13.08 -1.27 -4.73
CA SER A 35 -12.06 -1.72 -5.68
C SER A 35 -12.61 -1.94 -7.08
N LYS A 36 -13.91 -2.12 -7.22
CA LYS A 36 -14.58 -2.37 -8.49
C LYS A 36 -16.00 -1.83 -8.47
N LEU A 37 -16.43 -1.23 -9.59
CA LEU A 37 -17.81 -0.84 -9.79
C LEU A 37 -18.74 -2.05 -9.95
N ARG A 38 -19.96 -1.94 -9.49
CA ARG A 38 -21.04 -2.87 -9.86
C ARG A 38 -21.29 -2.78 -11.36
N SER A 39 -21.70 -3.88 -11.97
CA SER A 39 -21.92 -3.97 -13.43
C SER A 39 -23.12 -3.17 -13.93
N ASP A 40 -24.05 -2.80 -13.04
CA ASP A 40 -25.26 -2.05 -13.35
C ASP A 40 -25.08 -0.52 -13.21
N ILE A 41 -23.90 -0.03 -12.83
CA ILE A 41 -23.66 1.39 -12.59
C ILE A 41 -23.59 2.16 -13.91
N THR A 42 -24.39 3.22 -13.98
CA THR A 42 -24.41 4.17 -15.10
C THR A 42 -23.77 5.51 -14.72
N GLU A 43 -23.47 6.32 -15.73
CA GLU A 43 -22.92 7.66 -15.51
C GLU A 43 -23.91 8.56 -14.75
N GLU A 44 -25.23 8.38 -14.98
CA GLU A 44 -26.30 9.10 -14.29
C GLU A 44 -26.33 8.76 -12.80
N MET A 45 -26.18 7.49 -12.45
CA MET A 45 -26.09 7.05 -11.05
C MET A 45 -24.88 7.65 -10.36
N ILE A 46 -23.73 7.69 -11.03
CA ILE A 46 -22.53 8.34 -10.50
C ILE A 46 -22.74 9.85 -10.32
N LYS A 47 -23.39 10.53 -11.30
CA LYS A 47 -23.71 11.94 -11.19
C LYS A 47 -24.63 12.27 -10.01
N ALA A 48 -25.55 11.37 -9.69
CA ALA A 48 -26.46 11.49 -8.55
C ALA A 48 -25.77 11.29 -7.20
N CYS A 49 -24.60 10.69 -7.16
CA CYS A 49 -23.83 10.51 -5.92
C CYS A 49 -23.47 11.87 -5.32
N THR A 50 -23.84 12.09 -4.05
CA THR A 50 -23.62 13.34 -3.32
C THR A 50 -22.25 13.39 -2.62
N TYR A 51 -21.47 12.32 -2.70
CA TYR A 51 -20.14 12.20 -2.11
C TYR A 51 -19.04 12.38 -3.17
N PRO A 52 -18.45 13.57 -3.30
CA PRO A 52 -17.53 13.90 -4.41
C PRO A 52 -16.34 12.94 -4.54
N PHE A 53 -15.79 12.49 -3.42
CA PHE A 53 -14.65 11.58 -3.39
C PHE A 53 -14.98 10.25 -4.07
N PHE A 54 -16.05 9.57 -3.64
CA PHE A 54 -16.46 8.28 -4.22
C PHE A 54 -17.01 8.43 -5.63
N LYS A 55 -17.72 9.53 -5.89
CA LYS A 55 -18.15 9.91 -7.24
C LYS A 55 -16.98 9.97 -8.21
N ASN A 56 -15.86 10.56 -7.81
CA ASN A 56 -14.66 10.61 -8.64
C ASN A 56 -14.06 9.24 -8.86
N ILE A 57 -13.87 8.45 -7.81
CA ILE A 57 -13.36 7.07 -7.92
C ILE A 57 -14.23 6.30 -8.92
N ALA A 58 -15.55 6.32 -8.72
CA ALA A 58 -16.51 5.62 -9.58
C ALA A 58 -16.45 6.11 -11.03
N TYR A 59 -16.36 7.42 -11.25
CA TYR A 59 -16.26 8.00 -12.59
C TYR A 59 -14.99 7.56 -13.32
N TYR A 60 -13.83 7.59 -12.65
CA TYR A 60 -12.58 7.13 -13.25
C TYR A 60 -12.58 5.64 -13.53
N MET A 61 -13.17 4.83 -12.65
CA MET A 61 -13.34 3.40 -12.89
C MET A 61 -14.28 3.13 -14.09
N LEU A 62 -15.40 3.87 -14.19
CA LEU A 62 -16.33 3.73 -15.33
C LEU A 62 -15.65 4.06 -16.67
N LYS A 63 -14.71 5.00 -16.68
CA LYS A 63 -13.95 5.40 -17.88
C LYS A 63 -12.67 4.58 -18.08
N ASP A 64 -12.44 3.52 -17.29
CA ASP A 64 -11.23 2.71 -17.31
C ASP A 64 -9.94 3.55 -17.17
N LYS A 65 -9.98 4.55 -16.31
CA LYS A 65 -8.89 5.50 -16.07
C LYS A 65 -8.46 5.60 -14.61
N TYR A 66 -9.02 4.76 -13.75
CA TYR A 66 -8.60 4.74 -12.36
C TYR A 66 -7.19 4.11 -12.24
N PRO A 67 -6.20 4.81 -11.63
CA PRO A 67 -4.85 4.28 -11.49
C PRO A 67 -4.82 3.26 -10.36
N ALA A 68 -5.23 2.02 -10.65
CA ALA A 68 -5.35 0.96 -9.64
C ALA A 68 -4.00 0.39 -9.18
N ASP A 69 -2.96 0.50 -10.00
CA ASP A 69 -1.62 -0.01 -9.69
C ASP A 69 -1.10 0.54 -8.37
N PHE A 70 -0.61 -0.34 -7.51
CA PHE A 70 -0.18 -0.09 -6.12
C PHE A 70 -1.30 0.42 -5.17
N ARG A 71 -2.43 0.89 -5.70
CA ARG A 71 -3.52 1.39 -4.87
C ARG A 71 -4.46 0.29 -4.40
N ILE A 72 -4.70 -0.72 -5.23
CA ILE A 72 -5.61 -1.82 -4.92
C ILE A 72 -4.81 -3.11 -4.98
N ALA A 73 -4.72 -3.82 -3.86
CA ALA A 73 -4.01 -5.09 -3.78
C ALA A 73 -4.60 -5.98 -2.68
N ASP A 74 -4.39 -7.29 -2.85
CA ASP A 74 -4.62 -8.27 -1.83
C ASP A 74 -3.31 -8.49 -1.05
N PHE A 75 -3.39 -8.45 0.29
CA PHE A 75 -2.26 -8.57 1.19
C PHE A 75 -2.35 -9.88 1.95
N LYS A 76 -1.32 -10.70 1.80
CA LYS A 76 -1.23 -12.00 2.45
C LYS A 76 -0.70 -11.90 3.86
N PRO A 77 -1.07 -12.84 4.74
CA PRO A 77 -0.46 -12.95 6.06
C PRO A 77 0.98 -13.47 5.96
N TYR A 78 1.80 -13.07 6.92
CA TYR A 78 3.12 -13.63 7.18
C TYR A 78 3.18 -14.19 8.60
N GLN A 79 4.01 -15.20 8.82
CA GLN A 79 4.28 -15.66 10.18
C GLN A 79 4.98 -14.57 10.97
N HIS A 80 4.57 -14.37 12.23
CA HIS A 80 5.20 -13.32 13.05
C HIS A 80 6.70 -13.60 13.21
N PRO A 81 7.59 -12.65 12.89
CA PRO A 81 9.03 -12.87 12.87
C PRO A 81 9.63 -13.33 14.19
N ASP A 82 8.99 -13.03 15.34
CA ASP A 82 9.42 -13.49 16.66
C ASP A 82 9.44 -15.03 16.78
N ILE A 83 8.59 -15.72 16.04
CA ILE A 83 8.55 -17.17 16.03
C ILE A 83 9.87 -17.72 15.49
N GLN A 84 10.27 -17.24 14.30
CA GLN A 84 11.52 -17.67 13.69
C GLN A 84 12.73 -17.16 14.46
N ALA A 85 12.69 -15.94 14.99
CA ALA A 85 13.73 -15.38 15.85
C ALA A 85 13.95 -16.25 17.10
N THR A 86 12.87 -16.72 17.73
CA THR A 86 12.95 -17.63 18.89
C THR A 86 13.58 -18.96 18.53
N ILE A 87 13.18 -19.57 17.39
CA ILE A 87 13.74 -20.83 16.90
C ILE A 87 15.24 -20.68 16.64
N ASN A 88 15.64 -19.61 15.97
CA ASN A 88 17.01 -19.37 15.57
C ASN A 88 17.88 -18.72 16.68
N LYS A 89 17.27 -18.39 17.82
CA LYS A 89 17.94 -17.68 18.95
C LYS A 89 18.59 -16.38 18.50
N THR A 90 17.88 -15.62 17.65
CA THR A 90 18.31 -14.32 17.13
C THR A 90 17.35 -13.22 17.58
N GLY A 91 17.68 -11.96 17.27
CA GLY A 91 16.72 -10.86 17.39
C GLY A 91 15.63 -10.94 16.33
N THR A 92 14.50 -10.29 16.57
CA THR A 92 13.41 -10.14 15.58
C THR A 92 13.93 -9.34 14.38
N TYR A 93 13.66 -9.86 13.19
CA TYR A 93 13.98 -9.18 11.94
C TYR A 93 12.95 -8.09 11.60
N SER A 94 13.15 -7.43 10.46
CA SER A 94 12.24 -6.42 9.95
C SER A 94 10.82 -6.96 9.77
N LEU A 95 9.83 -6.10 10.07
CA LEU A 95 8.41 -6.37 9.89
C LEU A 95 7.86 -5.74 8.60
N LEU A 96 8.67 -5.60 7.54
CA LEU A 96 8.30 -4.89 6.31
C LEU A 96 7.85 -5.83 5.18
N ASP A 97 7.15 -6.92 5.50
CA ASP A 97 6.87 -8.00 4.55
C ASP A 97 5.89 -7.65 3.43
N ASN A 98 4.97 -6.71 3.68
CA ASN A 98 3.92 -6.31 2.72
C ASN A 98 4.13 -4.85 2.29
N PRO A 99 5.06 -4.54 1.39
CA PRO A 99 5.21 -3.20 0.85
C PRO A 99 3.97 -2.83 0.02
N THR A 100 3.48 -1.61 0.19
CA THR A 100 2.30 -1.14 -0.54
C THR A 100 2.65 -0.36 -1.80
N GLY A 101 3.86 0.17 -1.87
CA GLY A 101 4.25 1.14 -2.89
C GLY A 101 3.58 2.50 -2.70
N ILE A 102 3.02 2.77 -1.53
CA ILE A 102 2.41 4.06 -1.19
C ILE A 102 3.32 4.81 -0.22
N PHE A 103 3.48 6.09 -0.49
CA PHE A 103 4.18 7.05 0.35
C PHE A 103 3.19 8.07 0.92
N VAL A 104 3.41 8.48 2.17
CA VAL A 104 2.64 9.53 2.84
C VAL A 104 3.56 10.59 3.41
N LYS A 105 3.10 11.85 3.41
CA LYS A 105 3.77 12.96 4.08
C LYS A 105 3.29 13.09 5.52
N ALA A 106 4.12 13.65 6.39
CA ALA A 106 3.68 14.04 7.73
C ALA A 106 2.52 15.05 7.64
N GLY A 107 1.47 14.84 8.42
CA GLY A 107 0.24 15.64 8.41
C GLY A 107 -0.72 15.33 7.26
N GLU A 108 -0.37 14.43 6.34
CA GLU A 108 -1.25 14.03 5.24
C GLU A 108 -2.34 13.08 5.74
N THR A 109 -3.55 13.27 5.21
CA THR A 109 -4.68 12.37 5.49
C THR A 109 -4.70 11.23 4.49
N LEU A 110 -4.61 10.00 4.98
CA LEU A 110 -4.83 8.78 4.23
C LEU A 110 -6.28 8.34 4.34
N ILE A 111 -6.87 7.98 3.21
CA ILE A 111 -8.12 7.23 3.12
C ILE A 111 -7.80 5.84 2.62
N VAL A 112 -8.04 4.87 3.48
CA VAL A 112 -7.72 3.45 3.24
C VAL A 112 -8.99 2.64 3.43
N MET A 113 -9.39 1.92 2.41
CA MET A 113 -10.55 1.05 2.45
C MET A 113 -10.08 -0.39 2.56
N VAL A 114 -10.54 -1.08 3.59
CA VAL A 114 -10.08 -2.42 3.98
C VAL A 114 -11.24 -3.39 3.86
N GLY A 115 -10.98 -4.51 3.21
CA GLY A 115 -11.90 -5.62 3.09
C GLY A 115 -12.14 -6.34 4.42
N GLU A 116 -12.78 -7.50 4.35
CA GLU A 116 -12.99 -8.33 5.54
C GLU A 116 -11.63 -8.77 6.10
N THR A 117 -11.43 -8.56 7.40
CA THR A 117 -10.19 -8.93 8.10
C THR A 117 -10.23 -10.34 8.68
N HIS A 118 -11.36 -11.03 8.58
CA HIS A 118 -11.58 -12.37 9.13
C HIS A 118 -11.23 -12.48 10.63
N GLY A 119 -11.44 -11.38 11.36
CA GLY A 119 -11.11 -11.27 12.77
C GLY A 119 -9.62 -11.14 13.08
N GLN A 120 -8.78 -10.95 12.06
CA GLN A 120 -7.35 -10.74 12.23
C GLN A 120 -7.03 -9.27 12.50
N HIS A 121 -5.94 -9.05 13.24
CA HIS A 121 -5.43 -7.70 13.51
C HIS A 121 -4.51 -7.27 12.37
N LEU A 122 -4.89 -6.20 11.69
CA LEU A 122 -4.06 -5.54 10.67
C LEU A 122 -3.72 -4.11 11.12
N SER A 123 -2.55 -3.66 10.72
CA SER A 123 -2.17 -2.25 10.88
C SER A 123 -1.36 -1.77 9.67
N LEU A 124 -1.31 -0.46 9.49
CA LEU A 124 -0.33 0.18 8.61
C LEU A 124 0.87 0.61 9.43
N ARG A 125 2.06 0.34 8.92
CA ARG A 125 3.30 0.93 9.41
C ARG A 125 3.78 1.98 8.42
N VAL A 126 3.94 3.20 8.88
CA VAL A 126 4.61 4.27 8.13
C VAL A 126 6.06 4.30 8.57
N GLN A 127 6.98 4.04 7.66
CA GLN A 127 8.40 3.85 7.91
C GLN A 127 9.20 5.00 7.28
N ASP A 128 9.77 5.86 8.11
CA ASP A 128 10.69 6.91 7.67
C ASP A 128 12.13 6.38 7.72
N MET A 129 12.68 6.03 6.57
CA MET A 129 14.07 5.56 6.44
C MET A 129 15.09 6.70 6.39
N ASP A 130 14.63 7.94 6.21
CA ASP A 130 15.48 9.12 6.00
C ASP A 130 15.85 9.80 7.32
N THR A 131 16.33 9.02 8.29
CA THR A 131 16.72 9.54 9.60
C THR A 131 18.23 9.66 9.70
N PRO A 132 18.79 10.88 9.76
CA PRO A 132 20.21 11.08 9.86
C PRO A 132 20.82 10.40 11.11
N ASN A 133 21.90 9.67 10.95
CA ASN A 133 22.66 9.02 12.02
C ASN A 133 21.87 8.04 12.90
N ALA A 134 20.74 7.54 12.42
CA ALA A 134 19.92 6.58 13.13
C ALA A 134 19.62 5.36 12.27
N ASP A 135 19.27 4.27 12.96
CA ASP A 135 18.65 3.12 12.32
C ASP A 135 17.23 3.53 11.89
N GLY A 136 17.04 3.76 10.59
CA GLY A 136 15.77 4.13 10.01
C GLY A 136 14.63 3.17 10.35
N PHE A 137 14.93 1.91 10.65
CA PHE A 137 13.93 0.89 11.02
C PHE A 137 13.17 1.23 12.31
N ASN A 138 13.77 1.97 13.23
CA ASN A 138 13.13 2.39 14.46
C ASN A 138 12.30 3.68 14.30
N ASN A 139 12.43 4.40 13.18
CA ASN A 139 11.67 5.62 12.93
C ASN A 139 10.35 5.31 12.20
N SER A 140 9.42 4.72 12.91
CA SER A 140 8.12 4.33 12.35
C SER A 140 6.97 4.72 13.28
N ILE A 141 5.76 4.65 12.74
CA ILE A 141 4.50 4.74 13.47
C ILE A 141 3.50 3.77 12.88
N SER A 142 2.66 3.18 13.70
CA SER A 142 1.66 2.21 13.26
C SER A 142 0.25 2.69 13.56
N TYR A 143 -0.69 2.37 12.67
CA TYR A 143 -2.11 2.69 12.76
C TYR A 143 -2.93 1.43 12.57
N SER A 144 -3.75 1.06 13.55
CA SER A 144 -4.65 -0.10 13.42
C SER A 144 -5.66 0.11 12.29
N LEU A 145 -5.95 -0.96 11.56
CA LEU A 145 -6.97 -1.00 10.51
C LEU A 145 -8.20 -1.74 10.98
N ARG A 146 -9.35 -1.36 10.42
CA ARG A 146 -10.63 -2.07 10.56
C ARG A 146 -11.27 -2.22 9.18
N THR A 147 -12.11 -3.21 9.02
CA THR A 147 -12.94 -3.38 7.80
C THR A 147 -13.70 -2.10 7.48
N GLY A 148 -13.76 -1.75 6.21
CA GLY A 148 -14.38 -0.53 5.69
C GLY A 148 -13.42 0.65 5.60
N ILE A 149 -13.94 1.85 5.74
CA ILE A 149 -13.20 3.09 5.50
C ILE A 149 -12.40 3.49 6.75
N ASN A 150 -11.09 3.63 6.59
CA ASN A 150 -10.18 4.16 7.59
C ASN A 150 -9.65 5.52 7.14
N LYS A 151 -9.75 6.50 8.03
CA LYS A 151 -9.18 7.83 7.87
C LYS A 151 -8.05 8.01 8.85
N ILE A 152 -6.84 8.17 8.35
CA ILE A 152 -5.61 8.24 9.13
C ILE A 152 -4.91 9.54 8.81
N VAL A 153 -4.60 10.33 9.83
CA VAL A 153 -3.67 11.47 9.68
C VAL A 153 -2.29 10.98 10.09
N SER A 154 -1.38 10.89 9.13
CA SER A 154 -0.05 10.37 9.42
C SER A 154 0.78 11.41 10.17
N GLU A 155 1.32 11.04 11.32
CA GLU A 155 2.23 11.90 12.09
C GLU A 155 3.64 11.93 11.50
N LYS A 156 4.01 10.90 10.72
CA LYS A 156 5.32 10.78 10.08
C LYS A 156 5.19 10.71 8.56
N LYS A 157 6.26 11.07 7.85
CA LYS A 157 6.41 10.74 6.44
C LYS A 157 6.97 9.33 6.28
N GLY A 158 6.78 8.71 5.14
CA GLY A 158 7.49 7.48 4.79
C GLY A 158 6.71 6.55 3.88
N LEU A 159 7.34 5.42 3.59
CA LEU A 159 6.73 4.30 2.89
C LEU A 159 5.76 3.56 3.81
N ILE A 160 4.69 3.04 3.23
CA ILE A 160 3.65 2.33 3.96
C ILE A 160 3.78 0.83 3.74
N TYR A 161 3.69 0.07 4.84
CA TYR A 161 3.66 -1.39 4.86
C TYR A 161 2.41 -1.88 5.58
N VAL A 162 1.82 -2.97 5.09
CA VAL A 162 0.71 -3.63 5.76
C VAL A 162 1.25 -4.66 6.74
N MET A 163 1.01 -4.45 8.01
CA MET A 163 1.39 -5.35 9.09
C MET A 163 0.27 -6.38 9.25
N TYR A 164 0.45 -7.54 8.62
CA TYR A 164 -0.46 -8.67 8.72
C TYR A 164 0.32 -9.91 9.12
N HIS A 165 0.54 -10.05 10.43
CA HIS A 165 1.29 -11.15 11.01
C HIS A 165 0.39 -12.08 11.80
N VAL A 166 0.62 -13.38 11.63
CA VAL A 166 -0.14 -14.45 12.30
C VAL A 166 0.79 -15.38 13.08
N ASN A 167 0.27 -15.99 14.14
CA ASN A 167 1.04 -16.94 14.94
C ASN A 167 0.97 -18.38 14.40
N GLY A 168 0.03 -18.65 13.51
CA GLY A 168 -0.15 -19.95 12.86
C GLY A 168 0.59 -20.05 11.52
N ASN A 169 0.22 -21.08 10.75
CA ASN A 169 0.70 -21.21 9.37
C ASN A 169 -0.01 -20.18 8.48
N PRO A 170 0.69 -19.29 7.79
CA PRO A 170 0.07 -18.26 6.96
C PRO A 170 -0.93 -18.78 5.92
N VAL A 171 -0.75 -20.01 5.42
CA VAL A 171 -1.68 -20.59 4.43
C VAL A 171 -3.08 -20.89 4.96
N ASP A 172 -3.25 -20.87 6.28
CA ASP A 172 -4.55 -21.11 6.94
C ASP A 172 -5.38 -19.81 7.08
N TYR A 173 -4.87 -18.69 6.60
CA TYR A 173 -5.51 -17.39 6.71
C TYR A 173 -5.72 -16.75 5.33
N ASP A 174 -6.87 -16.07 5.19
CA ASP A 174 -7.23 -15.41 3.94
C ASP A 174 -6.43 -14.11 3.72
N GLU A 175 -6.20 -13.77 2.46
CA GLU A 175 -5.68 -12.46 2.08
C GLU A 175 -6.72 -11.36 2.34
N VAL A 176 -6.25 -10.17 2.66
CA VAL A 176 -7.12 -9.00 2.88
C VAL A 176 -6.92 -7.97 1.77
N LYS A 177 -7.99 -7.66 1.08
CA LYS A 177 -7.98 -6.60 0.06
C LYS A 177 -7.93 -5.23 0.71
N ILE A 178 -7.00 -4.39 0.25
CA ILE A 178 -6.87 -3.01 0.71
C ILE A 178 -6.79 -2.07 -0.49
N HIS A 179 -7.50 -0.95 -0.38
CA HIS A 179 -7.50 0.11 -1.37
C HIS A 179 -7.00 1.43 -0.73
N PHE A 180 -5.85 1.89 -1.17
CA PHE A 180 -5.27 3.18 -0.79
C PHE A 180 -5.80 4.27 -1.71
N ALA A 181 -6.90 4.90 -1.35
CA ALA A 181 -7.55 5.92 -2.17
C ALA A 181 -6.82 7.28 -2.14
N SER A 182 -5.89 7.48 -1.20
CA SER A 182 -5.04 8.67 -1.12
C SER A 182 -3.58 8.27 -0.86
N GLY A 183 -2.70 9.22 -0.61
CA GLY A 183 -1.25 9.02 -0.57
C GLY A 183 -0.62 9.10 -1.98
N SER A 184 0.68 9.11 -2.07
CA SER A 184 1.45 9.18 -3.32
C SER A 184 1.93 7.79 -3.71
N VAL A 185 1.81 7.42 -4.99
CA VAL A 185 2.39 6.17 -5.48
C VAL A 185 3.90 6.36 -5.59
N ASN A 186 4.63 5.57 -4.81
CA ASN A 186 6.09 5.41 -4.89
C ASN A 186 6.45 4.23 -5.80
N GLY A 187 5.61 3.23 -5.81
CA GLY A 187 5.88 1.95 -6.44
C GLY A 187 6.90 1.12 -5.68
N TYR A 188 7.07 -0.10 -6.12
CA TYR A 188 8.13 -1.04 -5.75
C TYR A 188 8.35 -2.01 -6.91
N PHE A 189 9.47 -2.72 -6.93
CA PHE A 189 9.72 -3.76 -7.91
C PHE A 189 9.52 -5.14 -7.27
N ASP A 190 8.75 -6.01 -7.93
CA ASP A 190 8.46 -7.36 -7.49
C ASP A 190 8.68 -8.31 -8.67
N VAL A 191 9.54 -9.30 -8.52
CA VAL A 191 9.89 -10.24 -9.60
C VAL A 191 8.69 -11.08 -10.05
N ALA A 192 7.69 -11.26 -9.19
CA ALA A 192 6.48 -12.00 -9.52
C ALA A 192 5.47 -11.16 -10.34
N LYS A 193 5.54 -9.83 -10.25
CA LYS A 193 4.56 -8.91 -10.84
C LYS A 193 5.11 -8.10 -12.00
N HIS A 194 6.41 -7.78 -11.99
CA HIS A 194 7.01 -6.82 -12.91
C HIS A 194 8.04 -7.46 -13.83
N THR A 195 8.09 -6.99 -15.06
CA THR A 195 9.10 -7.42 -16.03
C THR A 195 10.40 -6.66 -15.82
N ARG A 196 11.48 -7.16 -16.45
CA ARG A 196 12.80 -6.53 -16.40
C ARG A 196 12.79 -5.10 -16.96
N GLU A 197 11.99 -4.86 -17.99
CA GLU A 197 11.87 -3.59 -18.69
C GLU A 197 11.18 -2.53 -17.84
N GLN A 198 10.30 -2.92 -16.93
CA GLN A 198 9.59 -2.02 -16.04
C GLN A 198 10.47 -1.44 -14.90
N TRP A 199 11.65 -2.05 -14.64
CA TRP A 199 12.55 -1.61 -13.57
C TRP A 199 12.84 -0.12 -13.60
N GLY A 200 13.32 0.37 -14.75
CA GLY A 200 13.71 1.79 -14.90
C GLY A 200 12.52 2.74 -14.70
N THR A 201 11.37 2.39 -15.24
CA THR A 201 10.14 3.21 -15.11
C THR A 201 9.67 3.26 -13.66
N LEU A 202 9.62 2.14 -12.97
CA LEU A 202 9.19 2.06 -11.57
C LEU A 202 10.15 2.83 -10.66
N LEU A 203 11.45 2.60 -10.79
CA LEU A 203 12.46 3.28 -9.97
C LEU A 203 12.50 4.79 -10.20
N ASN A 204 12.30 5.24 -11.45
CA ASN A 204 12.25 6.68 -11.76
C ASN A 204 10.94 7.34 -11.32
N GLY A 205 9.88 6.57 -11.13
CA GLY A 205 8.59 7.03 -10.59
C GLY A 205 8.58 7.20 -9.07
N ALA A 206 9.60 6.71 -8.37
CA ALA A 206 9.67 6.80 -6.92
C ALA A 206 9.64 8.26 -6.43
N VAL A 207 8.84 8.51 -5.40
CA VAL A 207 8.65 9.84 -4.79
C VAL A 207 9.33 9.96 -3.43
N ASP A 208 9.65 8.82 -2.80
CA ASP A 208 10.48 8.72 -1.60
C ASP A 208 11.95 8.53 -1.98
N GLY A 209 12.85 8.77 -1.03
CA GLY A 209 14.28 8.49 -1.17
C GLY A 209 14.64 7.00 -1.16
N TYR A 210 13.70 6.13 -0.81
CA TYR A 210 13.85 4.69 -0.69
C TYR A 210 12.89 3.94 -1.59
N PHE A 211 13.27 2.71 -1.95
CA PHE A 211 12.50 1.88 -2.85
C PHE A 211 12.64 0.41 -2.48
N ASP A 212 11.53 -0.32 -2.52
CA ASP A 212 11.48 -1.74 -2.21
C ASP A 212 11.70 -2.60 -3.45
N VAL A 213 12.45 -3.68 -3.27
CA VAL A 213 12.71 -4.71 -4.29
C VAL A 213 12.39 -6.07 -3.68
N VAL A 214 11.35 -6.71 -4.21
CA VAL A 214 10.81 -7.97 -3.67
C VAL A 214 11.19 -9.12 -4.57
N GLY A 215 11.83 -10.12 -4.00
CA GLY A 215 12.16 -11.40 -4.61
C GLY A 215 11.23 -12.51 -4.16
N ASN A 216 11.64 -13.76 -4.39
CA ASN A 216 10.91 -14.93 -3.91
C ASN A 216 11.19 -15.24 -2.44
N TYR A 217 12.38 -14.92 -1.95
CA TYR A 217 12.87 -15.22 -0.59
C TYR A 217 13.42 -14.00 0.12
N ALA A 218 13.78 -12.95 -0.60
CA ALA A 218 14.37 -11.75 -0.05
C ALA A 218 13.53 -10.51 -0.36
N HIS A 219 13.55 -9.55 0.56
CA HIS A 219 13.00 -8.20 0.38
C HIS A 219 14.09 -7.19 0.76
N LEU A 220 14.35 -6.28 -0.15
CA LEU A 220 15.37 -5.24 0.02
C LEU A 220 14.72 -3.87 0.00
N THR A 221 15.07 -3.01 0.96
CA THR A 221 14.70 -1.60 0.95
C THR A 221 15.99 -0.77 0.86
N PHE A 222 16.21 -0.11 -0.26
CA PHE A 222 17.45 0.62 -0.52
C PHE A 222 17.18 2.07 -0.97
N PRO A 223 18.16 2.97 -0.74
CA PRO A 223 18.09 4.31 -1.30
C PRO A 223 17.99 4.27 -2.83
N VAL A 224 17.05 5.02 -3.40
CA VAL A 224 16.85 5.16 -4.85
C VAL A 224 18.16 5.54 -5.55
N SER A 225 18.97 6.42 -4.94
CA SER A 225 20.26 6.83 -5.48
C SER A 225 21.24 5.68 -5.66
N LYS A 226 21.21 4.67 -4.79
CA LYS A 226 22.03 3.47 -4.89
C LYS A 226 21.48 2.49 -5.93
N LEU A 227 20.17 2.32 -5.97
CA LEU A 227 19.52 1.45 -6.94
C LEU A 227 19.68 1.94 -8.38
N LYS A 228 19.76 3.25 -8.61
CA LYS A 228 20.04 3.84 -9.93
C LYS A 228 21.39 3.44 -10.52
N SER A 229 22.35 3.03 -9.69
CA SER A 229 23.63 2.49 -10.14
C SER A 229 23.59 0.98 -10.44
N THR A 230 22.48 0.32 -10.14
CA THR A 230 22.26 -1.11 -10.39
C THR A 230 21.71 -1.30 -11.82
N SER A 231 22.26 -2.24 -12.55
CA SER A 231 21.87 -2.51 -13.94
C SER A 231 20.39 -2.92 -14.08
N ASN A 232 19.91 -3.76 -13.16
CA ASN A 232 18.51 -4.17 -13.09
C ASN A 232 18.17 -4.74 -11.71
N GLY A 233 16.99 -4.37 -11.18
CA GLY A 233 16.52 -4.85 -9.88
C GLY A 233 16.27 -6.35 -9.84
N ARG A 234 15.85 -6.97 -10.96
CA ARG A 234 15.68 -8.41 -11.03
C ARG A 234 17.00 -9.16 -10.81
N ASP A 235 18.08 -8.71 -11.41
CA ASP A 235 19.39 -9.35 -11.23
C ASP A 235 19.89 -9.18 -9.79
N LEU A 236 19.68 -7.99 -9.22
CA LEU A 236 20.00 -7.70 -7.84
C LEU A 236 19.26 -8.64 -6.88
N ILE A 237 17.94 -8.70 -6.97
CA ILE A 237 17.14 -9.46 -6.01
C ILE A 237 17.31 -10.97 -6.17
N ASN A 238 17.50 -11.47 -7.39
CA ASN A 238 17.80 -12.88 -7.62
C ASN A 238 19.10 -13.32 -6.94
N LEU A 239 20.12 -12.45 -6.91
CA LEU A 239 21.35 -12.73 -6.17
C LEU A 239 21.07 -12.90 -4.67
N PHE A 240 20.22 -12.07 -4.08
CA PHE A 240 19.82 -12.18 -2.66
C PHE A 240 18.93 -13.40 -2.43
N ASP A 241 18.01 -13.69 -3.32
CA ASP A 241 17.19 -14.91 -3.27
C ASP A 241 18.07 -16.16 -3.25
N ASP A 242 19.12 -16.22 -4.09
CA ASP A 242 20.09 -17.33 -4.13
C ASP A 242 20.85 -17.47 -2.80
N ILE A 243 21.19 -16.36 -2.15
CA ILE A 243 21.90 -16.37 -0.85
C ILE A 243 20.99 -16.89 0.27
N VAL A 244 19.73 -16.47 0.28
CA VAL A 244 18.76 -16.85 1.33
C VAL A 244 18.31 -18.30 1.16
N TYR A 245 18.19 -18.79 -0.09
CA TYR A 245 17.75 -20.16 -0.39
C TYR A 245 18.79 -21.23 -0.08
N LYS A 246 20.09 -20.90 -0.11
CA LYS A 246 21.20 -21.85 0.18
C LYS A 246 21.44 -22.02 1.67
#